data_d6aaac3812f901a5ac51ee88ba3ccb4e
#
_entry.id   d6aaac3812f901a5ac51ee88ba3ccb4e
#
_cell.length_a   1.000
_cell.length_b   1.000
_cell.length_c   1.000
_cell.angle_alpha   90.00
_cell.angle_beta   90.00
_cell.angle_gamma   90.00
#
_symmetry.space_group_name_H-M   'P 1'
#
loop_
_entity.id
_entity.type
_entity.pdbx_description
1 polymer ?
#
loop_
_entity_poly.entity_id
_entity_poly.type
_entity_poly.pdbx_seq_one_letter_code
_entity_poly.pdbx_strand_id
1 'polypeptide(L)'
;MDISISLFQIVMGLAVYLVIAAVLIAVSVIDFRTRRIPNEYVLALLALRLVVAAFDALWGSASAAFVSLATSGVVSIGVTFALVVLKRIFEKRTQQESLGWGDVKLLAVGCLFLDLQQAFTALFIASLAGVVLGVCFRIFAKDRTFPFGPALCLGIMTGLFV
;
A
#
# COMPACT_ATOMS: atom_id res chain seq x y z
N MET A 1 12.55 -30.81 12.36
CA MET A 1 11.96 -29.46 12.18
C MET A 1 10.49 -29.69 11.92
N ASP A 2 9.66 -29.35 12.91
CA ASP A 2 8.30 -29.86 13.02
C ASP A 2 7.37 -29.33 11.93
N ILE A 3 6.75 -30.26 11.20
CA ILE A 3 5.74 -29.99 10.16
C ILE A 3 4.61 -29.10 10.72
N SER A 4 4.29 -29.25 12.00
CA SER A 4 3.29 -28.45 12.69
C SER A 4 3.64 -26.95 12.80
N ILE A 5 4.92 -26.61 13.01
CA ILE A 5 5.37 -25.21 13.11
C ILE A 5 5.33 -24.54 11.72
N SER A 6 5.76 -25.26 10.67
CA SER A 6 5.71 -24.73 9.31
C SER A 6 4.28 -24.52 8.82
N LEU A 7 3.36 -25.45 9.13
CA LEU A 7 1.95 -25.31 8.81
C LEU A 7 1.30 -24.11 9.52
N PHE A 8 1.62 -23.91 10.79
CA PHE A 8 1.13 -22.79 11.57
C PHE A 8 1.61 -21.44 10.98
N GLN A 9 2.89 -21.31 10.59
CA GLN A 9 3.43 -20.11 9.95
C GLN A 9 2.76 -19.81 8.60
N ILE A 10 2.49 -20.84 7.80
CA ILE A 10 1.79 -20.69 6.52
C ILE A 10 0.35 -20.19 6.74
N VAL A 11 -0.37 -20.79 7.69
CA VAL A 11 -1.77 -20.40 8.00
C VAL A 11 -1.81 -18.95 8.53
N MET A 12 -0.89 -18.58 9.41
CA MET A 12 -0.79 -17.21 9.93
C MET A 12 -0.44 -16.20 8.81
N GLY A 13 0.51 -16.54 7.94
CA GLY A 13 0.83 -15.72 6.77
C GLY A 13 -0.39 -15.49 5.87
N LEU A 14 -1.11 -16.56 5.54
CA LEU A 14 -2.32 -16.48 4.73
C LEU A 14 -3.40 -15.62 5.41
N ALA A 15 -3.59 -15.76 6.72
CA ALA A 15 -4.55 -14.94 7.46
C ALA A 15 -4.20 -13.45 7.40
N VAL A 16 -2.93 -13.10 7.57
CA VAL A 16 -2.44 -11.71 7.44
C VAL A 16 -2.70 -11.17 6.04
N TYR A 17 -2.39 -11.94 4.98
CA TYR A 17 -2.67 -11.52 3.60
C TYR A 17 -4.16 -11.28 3.36
N LEU A 18 -5.04 -12.15 3.87
CA LEU A 18 -6.48 -11.97 3.75
C LEU A 18 -6.99 -10.71 4.47
N VAL A 19 -6.44 -10.41 5.65
CA VAL A 19 -6.78 -9.17 6.38
C VAL A 19 -6.31 -7.94 5.61
N ILE A 20 -5.08 -7.93 5.09
CA ILE A 20 -4.56 -6.83 4.27
C ILE A 20 -5.47 -6.63 3.04
N ALA A 21 -5.79 -7.71 2.33
CA ALA A 21 -6.66 -7.66 1.16
C ALA A 21 -8.05 -7.10 1.50
N ALA A 22 -8.66 -7.53 2.60
CA ALA A 22 -9.95 -7.03 3.04
C ALA A 22 -9.92 -5.53 3.36
N VAL A 23 -8.87 -5.06 4.04
CA VAL A 23 -8.69 -3.63 4.35
C VAL A 23 -8.48 -2.82 3.08
N LEU A 24 -7.65 -3.29 2.14
CA LEU A 24 -7.40 -2.60 0.87
C LEU A 24 -8.66 -2.55 0.00
N ILE A 25 -9.46 -3.61 -0.03
CA ILE A 25 -10.76 -3.62 -0.73
C ILE A 25 -11.71 -2.60 -0.09
N ALA A 26 -11.79 -2.57 1.24
CA ALA A 26 -12.63 -1.60 1.95
C ALA A 26 -12.20 -0.16 1.65
N VAL A 27 -10.89 0.14 1.69
CA VAL A 27 -10.34 1.46 1.32
C VAL A 27 -10.69 1.80 -0.13
N SER A 28 -10.52 0.86 -1.06
CA SER A 28 -10.87 1.05 -2.49
C SER A 28 -12.33 1.42 -2.68
N VAL A 29 -13.26 0.71 -2.01
CA VAL A 29 -14.70 0.97 -2.09
C VAL A 29 -15.06 2.33 -1.47
N ILE A 30 -14.45 2.67 -0.34
CA ILE A 30 -14.69 3.96 0.32
C ILE A 30 -14.17 5.10 -0.53
N ASP A 31 -12.95 4.99 -1.05
CA ASP A 31 -12.37 6.02 -1.92
C ASP A 31 -13.18 6.21 -3.20
N PHE A 32 -13.70 5.12 -3.77
CA PHE A 32 -14.59 5.19 -4.93
C PHE A 32 -15.90 5.95 -4.64
N ARG A 33 -16.42 5.86 -3.42
CA ARG A 33 -17.67 6.53 -3.01
C ARG A 33 -17.48 7.95 -2.49
N THR A 34 -16.43 8.16 -1.68
CA THR A 34 -16.23 9.40 -0.92
C THR A 34 -15.08 10.26 -1.44
N ARG A 35 -14.23 9.70 -2.32
CA ARG A 35 -13.00 10.33 -2.81
C ARG A 35 -12.08 10.78 -1.66
N ARG A 36 -12.11 10.06 -0.54
CA ARG A 36 -11.32 10.30 0.65
C ARG A 36 -10.90 8.99 1.28
N ILE A 37 -9.63 8.86 1.63
CA ILE A 37 -9.11 7.72 2.37
C ILE A 37 -9.17 8.04 3.86
N PRO A 38 -9.99 7.33 4.66
CA PRO A 38 -10.05 7.54 6.10
C PRO A 38 -8.73 7.14 6.75
N ASN A 39 -8.23 7.95 7.66
CA ASN A 39 -6.98 7.68 8.38
C ASN A 39 -7.06 6.39 9.23
N GLU A 40 -8.26 5.98 9.63
CA GLU A 40 -8.50 4.77 10.44
C GLU A 40 -7.98 3.50 9.75
N TYR A 41 -8.22 3.36 8.46
CA TYR A 41 -7.73 2.21 7.68
C TYR A 41 -6.22 2.23 7.49
N VAL A 42 -5.63 3.41 7.31
CA VAL A 42 -4.17 3.57 7.24
C VAL A 42 -3.54 3.19 8.58
N LEU A 43 -4.13 3.63 9.70
CA LEU A 43 -3.69 3.25 11.04
C LEU A 43 -3.88 1.76 11.31
N ALA A 44 -4.98 1.15 10.83
CA ALA A 44 -5.22 -0.28 10.96
C ALA A 44 -4.15 -1.11 10.23
N LEU A 45 -3.76 -0.70 9.01
CA LEU A 45 -2.65 -1.34 8.28
C LEU A 45 -1.32 -1.17 9.02
N LEU A 46 -1.04 0.02 9.55
CA LEU A 46 0.18 0.26 10.33
C LEU A 46 0.21 -0.62 11.60
N ALA A 47 -0.89 -0.69 12.33
CA ALA A 47 -1.02 -1.55 13.51
C ALA A 47 -0.82 -3.03 13.14
N LEU A 48 -1.42 -3.48 12.04
CA LEU A 48 -1.24 -4.84 11.54
C LEU A 48 0.24 -5.14 11.22
N ARG A 49 0.96 -4.21 10.60
CA ARG A 49 2.40 -4.36 10.32
C ARG A 49 3.23 -4.51 11.60
N LEU A 50 2.90 -3.74 12.63
CA LEU A 50 3.57 -3.83 13.93
C LEU A 50 3.27 -5.18 14.63
N VAL A 51 2.03 -5.65 14.54
CA VAL A 51 1.63 -6.98 15.06
C VAL A 51 2.40 -8.09 14.35
N VAL A 52 2.51 -8.04 13.02
CA VAL A 52 3.30 -9.01 12.25
C VAL A 52 4.77 -8.98 12.68
N ALA A 53 5.37 -7.80 12.81
CA ALA A 53 6.76 -7.67 13.24
C ALA A 53 6.98 -8.19 14.67
N ALA A 54 6.05 -7.95 15.58
CA ALA A 54 6.10 -8.48 16.95
C ALA A 54 5.98 -10.01 16.95
N PHE A 55 5.09 -10.56 16.13
CA PHE A 55 4.93 -12.00 15.97
C PHE A 55 6.23 -12.64 15.44
N ASP A 56 6.80 -12.09 14.38
CA ASP A 56 8.06 -12.57 13.80
C ASP A 56 9.22 -12.50 14.80
N ALA A 57 9.24 -11.49 15.66
CA ALA A 57 10.26 -11.35 16.71
C ALA A 57 10.11 -12.39 17.84
N LEU A 58 8.88 -12.78 18.18
CA LEU A 58 8.57 -13.72 19.26
C LEU A 58 8.75 -15.19 18.84
N TRP A 59 8.33 -15.55 17.64
CA TRP A 59 8.35 -16.93 17.12
C TRP A 59 9.49 -17.22 16.14
N GLY A 60 10.12 -16.21 15.60
CA GLY A 60 11.26 -16.30 14.70
C GLY A 60 12.54 -15.80 15.36
N SER A 61 13.25 -14.93 14.66
CA SER A 61 14.44 -14.26 15.15
C SER A 61 14.18 -12.76 15.27
N ALA A 62 14.36 -12.21 16.47
CA ALA A 62 14.20 -10.77 16.70
C ALA A 62 15.10 -9.92 15.80
N SER A 63 16.31 -10.39 15.48
CA SER A 63 17.22 -9.72 14.56
C SER A 63 16.68 -9.71 13.12
N ALA A 64 16.12 -10.83 12.65
CA ALA A 64 15.53 -10.93 11.32
C ALA A 64 14.27 -10.06 11.19
N ALA A 65 13.40 -10.07 12.21
CA ALA A 65 12.21 -9.19 12.26
C ALA A 65 12.60 -7.71 12.23
N PHE A 66 13.63 -7.32 12.99
CA PHE A 66 14.14 -5.95 12.98
C PHE A 66 14.71 -5.54 11.62
N VAL A 67 15.53 -6.40 11.01
CA VAL A 67 16.10 -6.16 9.67
C VAL A 67 14.98 -6.02 8.63
N SER A 68 13.98 -6.91 8.64
CA SER A 68 12.82 -6.85 7.73
C SER A 68 12.05 -5.53 7.90
N LEU A 69 11.78 -5.12 9.13
CA LEU A 69 11.08 -3.86 9.40
C LEU A 69 11.91 -2.64 9.00
N ALA A 70 13.23 -2.68 9.24
CA ALA A 70 14.14 -1.59 8.87
C ALA A 70 14.25 -1.44 7.34
N THR A 71 14.42 -2.55 6.60
CA THR A 71 14.51 -2.53 5.13
C THR A 71 13.22 -2.04 4.48
N SER A 72 12.06 -2.58 4.88
CA SER A 72 10.77 -2.11 4.38
C SER A 72 10.48 -0.65 4.80
N GLY A 73 10.95 -0.23 5.98
CA GLY A 73 10.88 1.16 6.43
C GLY A 73 11.68 2.11 5.53
N VAL A 74 12.90 1.74 5.17
CA VAL A 74 13.73 2.53 4.22
C VAL A 74 13.05 2.63 2.86
N VAL A 75 12.50 1.54 2.33
CA VAL A 75 11.75 1.52 1.08
C VAL A 75 10.53 2.46 1.16
N SER A 76 9.76 2.35 2.24
CA SER A 76 8.57 3.19 2.46
C SER A 76 8.93 4.67 2.52
N ILE A 77 9.98 5.04 3.25
CA ILE A 77 10.45 6.43 3.35
C ILE A 77 10.92 6.92 1.98
N GLY A 78 11.70 6.14 1.25
CA GLY A 78 12.21 6.49 -0.08
C GLY A 78 11.09 6.72 -1.08
N VAL A 79 10.12 5.82 -1.15
CA VAL A 79 8.94 5.92 -2.03
C VAL A 79 8.08 7.13 -1.64
N THR A 80 7.82 7.32 -0.35
CA THR A 80 7.03 8.45 0.14
C THR A 80 7.71 9.78 -0.18
N PHE A 81 9.01 9.88 0.04
CA PHE A 81 9.79 11.07 -0.28
C PHE A 81 9.73 11.38 -1.79
N ALA A 82 9.95 10.38 -2.64
CA ALA A 82 9.86 10.54 -4.10
C ALA A 82 8.48 11.04 -4.54
N LEU A 83 7.39 10.47 -3.96
CA LEU A 83 6.03 10.90 -4.27
C LEU A 83 5.73 12.33 -3.80
N VAL A 84 6.18 12.71 -2.60
CA VAL A 84 5.99 14.08 -2.09
C VAL A 84 6.73 15.08 -2.96
N VAL A 85 7.95 14.75 -3.41
CA VAL A 85 8.72 15.60 -4.33
C VAL A 85 8.00 15.72 -5.68
N LEU A 86 7.56 14.60 -6.26
CA LEU A 86 6.79 14.58 -7.50
C LEU A 86 5.50 15.42 -7.36
N LYS A 87 4.74 15.20 -6.30
CA LYS A 87 3.53 15.97 -5.99
C LYS A 87 3.82 17.46 -6.00
N ARG A 88 4.85 17.94 -5.27
CA ARG A 88 5.22 19.35 -5.21
C ARG A 88 5.64 19.92 -6.56
N ILE A 89 6.36 19.12 -7.37
CA ILE A 89 6.78 19.57 -8.72
C ILE A 89 5.55 19.77 -9.61
N PHE A 90 4.61 18.79 -9.60
CA PHE A 90 3.39 18.89 -10.42
C PHE A 90 2.47 20.01 -9.96
N GLU A 91 2.26 20.19 -8.66
CA GLU A 91 1.44 21.27 -8.11
C GLU A 91 1.99 22.66 -8.45
N LYS A 92 3.32 22.82 -8.43
CA LYS A 92 3.96 24.07 -8.88
C LYS A 92 3.76 24.37 -10.37
N ARG A 93 3.69 23.31 -11.20
CA ARG A 93 3.51 23.47 -12.65
C ARG A 93 2.07 23.67 -13.07
N THR A 94 1.14 22.96 -12.44
CA THR A 94 -0.28 22.90 -12.85
C THR A 94 -1.17 23.83 -12.04
N GLN A 95 -0.69 24.34 -10.90
CA GLN A 95 -1.49 25.16 -9.95
C GLN A 95 -2.78 24.42 -9.47
N GLN A 96 -2.78 23.10 -9.53
CA GLN A 96 -3.88 22.24 -9.10
C GLN A 96 -3.34 21.13 -8.20
N GLU A 97 -4.12 20.72 -7.20
CA GLU A 97 -3.78 19.55 -6.40
C GLU A 97 -3.77 18.29 -7.29
N SER A 98 -2.61 17.63 -7.37
CA SER A 98 -2.40 16.48 -8.27
C SER A 98 -2.63 15.15 -7.59
N LEU A 99 -2.27 15.02 -6.33
CA LEU A 99 -2.32 13.76 -5.57
C LEU A 99 -2.88 14.02 -4.17
N GLY A 100 -3.82 13.21 -3.72
CA GLY A 100 -4.39 13.28 -2.37
C GLY A 100 -3.37 12.93 -1.28
N TRP A 101 -3.38 13.62 -0.15
CA TRP A 101 -2.55 13.25 1.01
C TRP A 101 -2.91 11.85 1.56
N GLY A 102 -4.16 11.41 1.35
CA GLY A 102 -4.61 10.06 1.69
C GLY A 102 -3.86 8.99 0.90
N ASP A 103 -3.68 9.20 -0.40
CA ASP A 103 -2.97 8.29 -1.30
C ASP A 103 -1.50 8.16 -0.90
N VAL A 104 -0.84 9.28 -0.55
CA VAL A 104 0.55 9.27 -0.07
C VAL A 104 0.69 8.45 1.21
N LYS A 105 -0.22 8.64 2.18
CA LYS A 105 -0.22 7.89 3.44
C LYS A 105 -0.49 6.40 3.21
N LEU A 106 -1.47 6.07 2.37
CA LEU A 106 -1.82 4.69 2.05
C LEU A 106 -0.62 3.96 1.42
N LEU A 107 0.04 4.60 0.46
CA LEU A 107 1.20 4.01 -0.18
C LEU A 107 2.39 3.89 0.78
N ALA A 108 2.63 4.91 1.62
CA ALA A 108 3.67 4.84 2.64
C ALA A 108 3.50 3.62 3.55
N VAL A 109 2.30 3.40 4.07
CA VAL A 109 2.02 2.25 4.93
C VAL A 109 1.99 0.93 4.14
N GLY A 110 1.46 0.94 2.92
CA GLY A 110 1.48 -0.23 2.03
C GLY A 110 2.91 -0.72 1.74
N CYS A 111 3.83 0.20 1.48
CA CYS A 111 5.24 -0.13 1.25
C CYS A 111 5.96 -0.73 2.47
N LEU A 112 5.43 -0.60 3.70
CA LEU A 112 5.99 -1.29 4.87
C LEU A 112 5.83 -2.81 4.80
N PHE A 113 4.95 -3.32 3.97
CA PHE A 113 4.75 -4.76 3.73
C PHE A 113 5.53 -5.29 2.53
N LEU A 114 6.19 -4.41 1.78
CA LEU A 114 6.85 -4.71 0.52
C LEU A 114 8.36 -4.54 0.64
N ASP A 115 9.10 -5.39 -0.05
CA ASP A 115 10.51 -5.14 -0.32
C ASP A 115 10.69 -4.19 -1.51
N LEU A 116 11.93 -3.89 -1.88
CA LEU A 116 12.24 -2.92 -2.93
C LEU A 116 11.67 -3.35 -4.29
N GLN A 117 11.82 -4.62 -4.67
CA GLN A 117 11.33 -5.12 -5.96
C GLN A 117 9.80 -5.13 -6.01
N GLN A 118 9.19 -5.57 -4.94
CA GLN A 118 7.73 -5.59 -4.78
C GLN A 118 7.15 -4.17 -4.81
N ALA A 119 7.81 -3.20 -4.17
CA ALA A 119 7.39 -1.80 -4.19
C ALA A 119 7.45 -1.19 -5.60
N PHE A 120 8.49 -1.49 -6.39
CA PHE A 120 8.54 -1.06 -7.80
C PHE A 120 7.42 -1.69 -8.63
N THR A 121 7.16 -2.98 -8.45
CA THR A 121 6.05 -3.67 -9.14
C THR A 121 4.70 -3.07 -8.76
N ALA A 122 4.49 -2.82 -7.47
CA ALA A 122 3.28 -2.18 -6.96
C ALA A 122 3.06 -0.79 -7.56
N LEU A 123 4.10 0.05 -7.61
CA LEU A 123 4.04 1.38 -8.20
C LEU A 123 3.77 1.34 -9.71
N PHE A 124 4.41 0.42 -10.42
CA PHE A 124 4.22 0.24 -11.86
C PHE A 124 2.77 -0.14 -12.17
N ILE A 125 2.22 -1.13 -11.47
CA ILE A 125 0.83 -1.58 -11.65
C ILE A 125 -0.16 -0.50 -11.20
N ALA A 126 0.09 0.18 -10.08
CA ALA A 126 -0.74 1.29 -9.63
C ALA A 126 -0.78 2.42 -10.66
N SER A 127 0.36 2.74 -11.27
CA SER A 127 0.44 3.78 -12.31
C SER A 127 -0.34 3.37 -13.56
N LEU A 128 -0.20 2.12 -14.01
CA LEU A 128 -0.92 1.60 -15.17
C LEU A 128 -2.44 1.58 -14.92
N ALA A 129 -2.86 1.06 -13.78
CA ALA A 129 -4.26 1.05 -13.36
C ALA A 129 -4.82 2.47 -13.22
N GLY A 130 -4.03 3.40 -12.67
CA GLY A 130 -4.40 4.81 -12.55
C GLY A 130 -4.63 5.48 -13.90
N VAL A 131 -3.78 5.21 -14.89
CA VAL A 131 -3.96 5.72 -16.27
C VAL A 131 -5.24 5.16 -16.87
N VAL A 132 -5.48 3.85 -16.76
CA VAL A 132 -6.69 3.20 -17.30
C VAL A 132 -7.94 3.78 -16.64
N LEU A 133 -7.97 3.86 -15.31
CA LEU A 133 -9.10 4.45 -14.58
C LEU A 133 -9.30 5.91 -14.94
N GLY A 134 -8.23 6.71 -15.01
CA GLY A 134 -8.31 8.12 -15.38
C GLY A 134 -8.89 8.34 -16.79
N VAL A 135 -8.48 7.53 -17.76
CA VAL A 135 -9.03 7.56 -19.13
C VAL A 135 -10.49 7.14 -19.13
N CYS A 136 -10.84 6.05 -18.44
CA CYS A 136 -12.23 5.59 -18.33
C CYS A 136 -13.13 6.65 -17.70
N PHE A 137 -12.72 7.27 -16.59
CA PHE A 137 -13.51 8.32 -15.94
C PHE A 137 -13.67 9.56 -16.83
N ARG A 138 -12.62 9.94 -17.58
CA ARG A 138 -12.69 11.07 -18.50
C ARG A 138 -13.66 10.84 -19.65
N ILE A 139 -13.75 9.58 -20.16
CA ILE A 139 -14.63 9.24 -21.30
C ILE A 139 -16.07 9.07 -20.82
N PHE A 140 -16.30 8.32 -19.73
CA PHE A 140 -17.64 7.91 -19.32
C PHE A 140 -18.30 8.84 -18.32
N ALA A 141 -17.57 9.39 -17.35
CA ALA A 141 -18.14 10.22 -16.30
C ALA A 141 -18.05 11.73 -16.55
N LYS A 142 -17.27 12.17 -17.57
CA LYS A 142 -16.96 13.59 -17.86
C LYS A 142 -16.43 14.37 -16.64
N ASP A 143 -16.06 13.67 -15.58
CA ASP A 143 -15.51 14.24 -14.36
C ASP A 143 -14.00 14.47 -14.53
N ARG A 144 -13.51 15.59 -14.04
CA ARG A 144 -12.06 15.91 -14.07
C ARG A 144 -11.28 15.24 -12.94
N THR A 145 -11.97 14.72 -11.94
CA THR A 145 -11.36 14.06 -10.79
C THR A 145 -11.77 12.60 -10.72
N PHE A 146 -10.82 11.68 -10.58
CA PHE A 146 -11.08 10.25 -10.44
C PHE A 146 -10.47 9.73 -9.12
N PRO A 147 -11.06 8.70 -8.49
CA PRO A 147 -10.50 8.08 -7.30
C PRO A 147 -9.24 7.30 -7.67
N PHE A 148 -8.09 7.69 -7.08
CA PHE A 148 -6.81 7.02 -7.34
C PHE A 148 -6.55 5.85 -6.38
N GLY A 149 -7.22 5.84 -5.23
CA GLY A 149 -7.10 4.80 -4.20
C GLY A 149 -7.27 3.37 -4.72
N PRO A 150 -8.27 3.04 -5.56
CA PRO A 150 -8.41 1.70 -6.14
C PRO A 150 -7.20 1.23 -6.94
N ALA A 151 -6.56 2.13 -7.70
CA ALA A 151 -5.34 1.82 -8.44
C ALA A 151 -4.17 1.51 -7.50
N LEU A 152 -4.02 2.28 -6.41
CA LEU A 152 -3.01 2.03 -5.38
C LEU A 152 -3.25 0.71 -4.66
N CYS A 153 -4.49 0.41 -4.28
CA CYS A 153 -4.84 -0.85 -3.63
C CYS A 153 -4.52 -2.05 -4.52
N LEU A 154 -4.83 -1.99 -5.82
CA LEU A 154 -4.45 -3.02 -6.79
C LEU A 154 -2.93 -3.17 -6.89
N GLY A 155 -2.18 -2.08 -6.96
CA GLY A 155 -0.73 -2.10 -7.00
C GLY A 155 -0.13 -2.75 -5.76
N ILE A 156 -0.56 -2.37 -4.55
CA ILE A 156 -0.08 -2.94 -3.29
C ILE A 156 -0.42 -4.43 -3.23
N MET A 157 -1.67 -4.82 -3.57
CA MET A 157 -2.07 -6.23 -3.58
C MET A 157 -1.20 -7.06 -4.52
N THR A 158 -0.97 -6.60 -5.74
CA THR A 158 -0.13 -7.34 -6.71
C THR A 158 1.32 -7.39 -6.27
N GLY A 159 1.87 -6.32 -5.68
CA GLY A 159 3.21 -6.32 -5.11
C GLY A 159 3.40 -7.36 -4.01
N LEU A 160 2.37 -7.63 -3.20
CA LEU A 160 2.41 -8.66 -2.16
C LEU A 160 2.46 -10.10 -2.71
N PHE A 161 2.09 -10.33 -3.97
CA PHE A 161 2.07 -11.66 -4.61
C PHE A 161 3.30 -11.95 -5.48
N VAL A 162 4.14 -10.97 -5.73
CA VAL A 162 5.36 -11.09 -6.55
C VAL A 162 6.58 -11.18 -5.65
#